data_f0e7cda5faa78f73a9252feb91650f85
#
_entry.id   f0e7cda5faa78f73a9252feb91650f85
#
_cell.length_a   1.000
_cell.length_b   1.000
_cell.length_c   1.000
_cell.angle_alpha   90.00
_cell.angle_beta   90.00
_cell.angle_gamma   90.00
#
_symmetry.space_group_name_H-M   'P 1'
#
loop_
_entity.id
_entity.type
_entity.pdbx_description
1 polymer ?
#
loop_
_entity_poly.entity_id
_entity_poly.type
_entity_poly.pdbx_seq_one_letter_code
_entity_poly.pdbx_strand_id
1 'polypeptide(L)'
;MKQIIFIISLFVSLNSFAQTCVGKWITIDDETNKKKSIVELYKVDGKLYGKIIYLFPREGREDNPKCKKCTDDRKDQPLVGLQIVRSLKWDGEEWEGGTIVDPENGKIYTVKMWLEEGNANLLNVRGYVGPIFRTQKWVRVE
;
A
#
# COMPACT_ATOMS: atom_id res chain seq x y z
N MET A 1 53.41 30.26 -21.55
CA MET A 1 52.87 28.93 -21.17
C MET A 1 51.48 29.14 -20.64
N LYS A 2 50.51 28.60 -21.36
CA LYS A 2 49.11 28.62 -20.89
C LYS A 2 48.92 27.39 -20.02
N GLN A 3 48.65 27.59 -18.74
CA GLN A 3 48.25 26.52 -17.86
C GLN A 3 46.75 26.25 -18.07
N ILE A 4 46.43 25.06 -18.54
CA ILE A 4 45.06 24.59 -18.65
C ILE A 4 44.70 24.03 -17.29
N ILE A 5 43.85 24.75 -16.54
CA ILE A 5 43.26 24.23 -15.30
C ILE A 5 42.11 23.31 -15.68
N PHE A 6 42.31 22.01 -15.54
CA PHE A 6 41.22 21.05 -15.64
C PHE A 6 40.39 21.11 -14.35
N ILE A 7 39.24 21.74 -14.42
CA ILE A 7 38.24 21.67 -13.35
C ILE A 7 37.51 20.31 -13.51
N ILE A 8 37.95 19.36 -12.70
CA ILE A 8 37.20 18.08 -12.57
C ILE A 8 35.96 18.41 -11.76
N SER A 9 34.83 18.59 -12.47
CA SER A 9 33.51 18.67 -11.85
C SER A 9 33.15 17.32 -11.31
N LEU A 10 33.30 17.13 -9.99
CA LEU A 10 32.88 15.94 -9.30
C LEU A 10 31.33 15.95 -9.24
N PHE A 11 30.70 15.28 -10.19
CA PHE A 11 29.26 14.99 -10.13
C PHE A 11 29.04 14.00 -8.99
N VAL A 12 28.78 14.50 -7.79
CA VAL A 12 28.22 13.70 -6.71
C VAL A 12 26.77 13.44 -7.10
N SER A 13 26.53 12.29 -7.71
CA SER A 13 25.17 11.78 -7.87
C SER A 13 24.62 11.47 -6.47
N LEU A 14 23.85 12.41 -5.94
CA LEU A 14 23.03 12.19 -4.76
C LEU A 14 21.97 11.15 -5.18
N ASN A 15 22.24 9.89 -4.88
CA ASN A 15 21.21 8.86 -4.90
C ASN A 15 20.23 9.23 -3.78
N SER A 16 19.24 10.06 -4.09
CA SER A 16 18.10 10.23 -3.21
C SER A 16 17.30 8.94 -3.31
N PHE A 17 17.42 8.09 -2.28
CA PHE A 17 16.49 6.98 -2.11
C PHE A 17 15.11 7.59 -1.83
N ALA A 18 14.33 7.83 -2.91
CA ALA A 18 12.93 8.18 -2.78
C ALA A 18 12.25 7.02 -2.05
N GLN A 19 11.75 7.27 -0.83
CA GLN A 19 10.99 6.26 -0.12
C GLN A 19 9.76 5.93 -0.95
N THR A 20 9.49 4.63 -1.11
CA THR A 20 8.41 4.12 -1.95
C THR A 20 7.25 3.60 -1.09
N CYS A 21 6.11 3.36 -1.72
CA CYS A 21 4.99 2.68 -1.08
C CYS A 21 5.27 1.20 -0.79
N VAL A 22 6.31 0.62 -1.38
CA VAL A 22 6.74 -0.76 -1.12
C VAL A 22 7.17 -0.91 0.34
N GLY A 23 6.72 -1.98 0.98
CA GLY A 23 7.02 -2.26 2.37
C GLY A 23 5.80 -2.75 3.15
N LYS A 24 5.92 -2.73 4.45
CA LYS A 24 4.89 -3.24 5.37
C LYS A 24 4.17 -2.08 6.04
N TRP A 25 2.86 -2.17 6.09
CA TRP A 25 1.98 -1.13 6.57
C TRP A 25 0.95 -1.65 7.55
N ILE A 26 0.77 -0.94 8.67
CA ILE A 26 -0.30 -1.21 9.62
C ILE A 26 -1.56 -0.51 9.13
N THR A 27 -2.63 -1.28 8.95
CA THR A 27 -3.96 -0.75 8.67
C THR A 27 -4.71 -0.48 9.96
N ILE A 28 -5.50 0.58 9.97
CA ILE A 28 -6.21 1.05 11.16
C ILE A 28 -7.71 0.96 10.91
N ASP A 29 -8.46 0.48 11.90
CA ASP A 29 -9.91 0.48 11.87
C ASP A 29 -10.43 1.91 12.09
N ASP A 30 -11.23 2.40 11.16
CA ASP A 30 -11.73 3.79 11.20
C ASP A 30 -12.74 4.05 12.31
N GLU A 31 -13.46 3.04 12.75
CA GLU A 31 -14.47 3.18 13.79
C GLU A 31 -13.85 3.12 15.19
N THR A 32 -12.91 2.19 15.38
CA THR A 32 -12.31 1.94 16.70
C THR A 32 -10.95 2.54 16.88
N ASN A 33 -10.32 2.99 15.80
CA ASN A 33 -8.92 3.47 15.75
C ASN A 33 -7.89 2.42 16.23
N LYS A 34 -8.25 1.15 16.16
CA LYS A 34 -7.38 0.03 16.53
C LYS A 34 -6.66 -0.51 15.31
N LYS A 35 -5.49 -1.09 15.53
CA LYS A 35 -4.73 -1.81 14.50
C LYS A 35 -5.53 -3.02 14.01
N LYS A 36 -5.69 -3.15 12.69
CA LYS A 36 -6.41 -4.26 12.05
C LYS A 36 -5.50 -5.35 11.53
N SER A 37 -4.56 -4.97 10.70
CA SER A 37 -3.71 -5.89 9.97
C SER A 37 -2.39 -5.24 9.59
N ILE A 38 -1.45 -6.08 9.15
CA ILE A 38 -0.26 -5.61 8.43
C ILE A 38 -0.39 -6.08 7.00
N VAL A 39 -0.28 -5.13 6.06
CA VAL A 39 -0.29 -5.36 4.63
C VAL A 39 1.11 -5.12 4.08
N GLU A 40 1.62 -6.08 3.31
CA GLU A 40 2.86 -5.91 2.57
C GLU A 40 2.53 -5.48 1.14
N LEU A 41 3.05 -4.31 0.74
CA LEU A 41 2.98 -3.82 -0.62
C LEU A 41 4.27 -4.21 -1.36
N TYR A 42 4.13 -4.77 -2.55
CA TYR A 42 5.23 -5.27 -3.35
C TYR A 42 4.97 -5.05 -4.84
N LYS A 43 6.03 -5.02 -5.63
CA LYS A 43 5.93 -4.87 -7.08
C LYS A 43 6.08 -6.21 -7.80
N VAL A 44 5.27 -6.39 -8.85
CA VAL A 44 5.42 -7.46 -9.83
C VAL A 44 5.24 -6.83 -11.21
N ASP A 45 6.25 -6.97 -12.07
CA ASP A 45 6.23 -6.39 -13.43
C ASP A 45 5.87 -4.89 -13.46
N GLY A 46 6.40 -4.14 -12.52
CA GLY A 46 6.19 -2.69 -12.42
C GLY A 46 4.86 -2.27 -11.84
N LYS A 47 3.97 -3.20 -11.51
CA LYS A 47 2.69 -2.94 -10.86
C LYS A 47 2.76 -3.20 -9.36
N LEU A 48 1.97 -2.45 -8.59
CA LEU A 48 1.90 -2.59 -7.14
C LEU A 48 0.76 -3.52 -6.75
N TYR A 49 1.08 -4.45 -5.85
CA TYR A 49 0.16 -5.41 -5.22
C TYR A 49 0.32 -5.33 -3.71
N GLY A 50 -0.67 -5.84 -2.99
CA GLY A 50 -0.60 -5.92 -1.54
C GLY A 50 -1.30 -7.14 -0.99
N LYS A 51 -0.71 -7.75 0.03
CA LYS A 51 -1.27 -8.91 0.72
C LYS A 51 -1.26 -8.70 2.23
N ILE A 52 -2.26 -9.24 2.90
CA ILE A 52 -2.29 -9.30 4.35
C ILE A 52 -1.24 -10.30 4.81
N ILE A 53 -0.31 -9.90 5.67
CA ILE A 53 0.70 -10.79 6.25
C ILE A 53 0.48 -11.06 7.74
N TYR A 54 -0.35 -10.26 8.39
CA TYR A 54 -0.67 -10.40 9.81
C TYR A 54 -2.02 -9.78 10.12
N LEU A 55 -2.77 -10.42 11.01
CA LEU A 55 -4.02 -9.90 11.58
C LEU A 55 -3.83 -9.66 13.07
N PHE A 56 -4.12 -8.46 13.53
CA PHE A 56 -4.14 -8.19 14.97
C PHE A 56 -5.32 -8.93 15.61
N PRO A 57 -5.13 -9.54 16.79
CA PRO A 57 -6.20 -10.25 17.48
C PRO A 57 -7.43 -9.37 17.68
N ARG A 58 -8.60 -9.96 17.51
CA ARG A 58 -9.89 -9.29 17.67
C ARG A 58 -10.84 -10.20 18.41
N GLU A 59 -11.50 -9.66 19.43
CA GLU A 59 -12.48 -10.42 20.20
C GLU A 59 -13.61 -10.95 19.34
N GLY A 60 -13.99 -12.21 19.54
CA GLY A 60 -15.09 -12.86 18.80
C GLY A 60 -14.74 -13.28 17.37
N ARG A 61 -13.50 -13.14 16.93
CA ARG A 61 -13.05 -13.55 15.61
C ARG A 61 -11.97 -14.64 15.71
N GLU A 62 -12.01 -15.60 14.79
CA GLU A 62 -10.93 -16.56 14.58
C GLU A 62 -9.61 -15.82 14.27
N ASP A 63 -8.46 -16.43 14.57
CA ASP A 63 -7.15 -15.83 14.33
C ASP A 63 -6.85 -15.63 12.84
N ASN A 64 -7.31 -16.55 12.00
CA ASN A 64 -7.16 -16.48 10.55
C ASN A 64 -8.43 -16.93 9.84
N PRO A 65 -9.47 -16.08 9.80
CA PRO A 65 -10.71 -16.40 9.11
C PRO A 65 -10.52 -16.41 7.59
N LYS A 66 -11.44 -17.05 6.90
CA LYS A 66 -11.50 -17.05 5.43
C LYS A 66 -12.32 -15.86 4.93
N CYS A 67 -12.04 -15.40 3.71
CA CYS A 67 -12.83 -14.36 3.06
C CYS A 67 -14.15 -14.92 2.54
N LYS A 68 -15.13 -15.05 3.40
CA LYS A 68 -16.44 -15.62 3.07
C LYS A 68 -17.27 -14.73 2.14
N LYS A 69 -17.03 -13.42 2.18
CA LYS A 69 -17.77 -12.42 1.38
C LYS A 69 -17.08 -12.04 0.07
N CYS A 70 -15.84 -12.48 -0.16
CA CYS A 70 -15.18 -12.32 -1.45
C CYS A 70 -15.97 -13.05 -2.56
N THR A 71 -15.96 -12.48 -3.77
CA THR A 71 -16.76 -12.98 -4.90
C THR A 71 -15.93 -13.51 -6.07
N ASP A 72 -14.63 -13.32 -6.06
CA ASP A 72 -13.70 -13.78 -7.10
C ASP A 72 -12.84 -14.97 -6.61
N ASP A 73 -11.65 -15.13 -7.15
CA ASP A 73 -10.69 -16.18 -6.78
C ASP A 73 -10.28 -16.15 -5.30
N ARG A 74 -10.58 -15.06 -4.59
CA ARG A 74 -10.30 -14.90 -3.16
C ARG A 74 -11.39 -15.46 -2.24
N LYS A 75 -12.51 -15.89 -2.82
CA LYS A 75 -13.61 -16.52 -2.08
C LYS A 75 -13.10 -17.68 -1.24
N ASP A 76 -13.43 -17.66 0.05
CA ASP A 76 -13.08 -18.70 1.03
C ASP A 76 -11.56 -18.95 1.22
N GLN A 77 -10.72 -18.01 0.75
CA GLN A 77 -9.29 -18.05 1.02
C GLN A 77 -8.98 -17.46 2.40
N PRO A 78 -7.96 -17.97 3.12
CA PRO A 78 -7.55 -17.38 4.39
C PRO A 78 -7.18 -15.90 4.22
N LEU A 79 -7.48 -15.08 5.22
CA LEU A 79 -7.14 -13.65 5.19
C LEU A 79 -5.63 -13.41 5.26
N VAL A 80 -4.90 -14.18 6.07
CA VAL A 80 -3.44 -14.12 6.07
C VAL A 80 -2.91 -14.73 4.77
N GLY A 81 -2.18 -13.94 4.00
CA GLY A 81 -1.72 -14.28 2.66
C GLY A 81 -2.64 -13.79 1.54
N LEU A 82 -3.82 -13.25 1.87
CA LEU A 82 -4.78 -12.77 0.88
C LEU A 82 -4.27 -11.53 0.16
N GLN A 83 -4.24 -11.57 -1.17
CA GLN A 83 -3.93 -10.43 -2.00
C GLN A 83 -5.12 -9.48 -2.06
N ILE A 84 -5.06 -8.37 -1.31
CA ILE A 84 -6.16 -7.40 -1.25
C ILE A 84 -5.98 -6.23 -2.20
N VAL A 85 -4.75 -5.91 -2.60
CA VAL A 85 -4.43 -4.82 -3.53
C VAL A 85 -3.91 -5.42 -4.82
N ARG A 86 -4.45 -4.98 -5.96
CA ARG A 86 -4.08 -5.52 -7.27
C ARG A 86 -3.86 -4.44 -8.31
N SER A 87 -2.76 -4.59 -9.05
CA SER A 87 -2.53 -3.96 -10.34
C SER A 87 -2.50 -2.43 -10.36
N LEU A 88 -2.03 -1.78 -9.29
CA LEU A 88 -1.80 -0.35 -9.30
C LEU A 88 -0.61 -0.01 -10.20
N LYS A 89 -0.72 1.09 -10.95
CA LYS A 89 0.32 1.62 -11.83
C LYS A 89 0.79 2.97 -11.31
N TRP A 90 2.07 3.22 -11.44
CA TRP A 90 2.66 4.53 -11.13
C TRP A 90 2.37 5.52 -12.26
N ASP A 91 1.77 6.68 -11.93
CA ASP A 91 1.42 7.71 -12.92
C ASP A 91 2.42 8.89 -12.96
N GLY A 92 3.50 8.81 -12.17
CA GLY A 92 4.50 9.86 -11.99
C GLY A 92 4.40 10.57 -10.63
N GLU A 93 3.27 10.48 -9.94
CA GLU A 93 3.01 11.10 -8.64
C GLU A 93 2.41 10.15 -7.63
N GLU A 94 1.51 9.27 -8.07
CA GLU A 94 0.81 8.33 -7.19
C GLU A 94 0.57 6.99 -7.88
N TRP A 95 0.20 6.00 -7.09
CA TRP A 95 -0.21 4.68 -7.57
C TRP A 95 -1.71 4.66 -7.78
N GLU A 96 -2.17 4.27 -8.99
CA GLU A 96 -3.57 4.28 -9.38
C GLU A 96 -3.93 3.18 -10.38
N GLY A 97 -5.20 3.10 -10.76
CA GLY A 97 -5.69 2.21 -11.82
C GLY A 97 -5.83 0.76 -11.42
N GLY A 98 -5.73 0.46 -10.13
CA GLY A 98 -5.94 -0.87 -9.59
C GLY A 98 -7.10 -0.92 -8.61
N THR A 99 -7.18 -2.03 -7.87
CA THR A 99 -8.29 -2.31 -6.97
C THR A 99 -7.81 -2.70 -5.57
N ILE A 100 -8.70 -2.51 -4.60
CA ILE A 100 -8.57 -3.05 -3.26
C ILE A 100 -9.89 -3.74 -2.88
N VAL A 101 -9.79 -4.91 -2.27
CA VAL A 101 -10.95 -5.59 -1.68
C VAL A 101 -10.99 -5.34 -0.18
N ASP A 102 -12.19 -5.10 0.33
CA ASP A 102 -12.45 -5.14 1.76
C ASP A 102 -12.97 -6.54 2.13
N PRO A 103 -12.17 -7.36 2.83
CA PRO A 103 -12.60 -8.72 3.15
C PRO A 103 -13.79 -8.78 4.12
N GLU A 104 -14.08 -7.72 4.85
CA GLU A 104 -15.21 -7.68 5.80
C GLU A 104 -16.56 -7.63 5.08
N ASN A 105 -16.62 -6.97 3.93
CA ASN A 105 -17.85 -6.86 3.15
C ASN A 105 -17.76 -7.49 1.75
N GLY A 106 -16.57 -7.91 1.32
CA GLY A 106 -16.32 -8.51 0.00
C GLY A 106 -16.35 -7.52 -1.16
N LYS A 107 -16.54 -6.24 -0.92
CA LYS A 107 -16.60 -5.23 -1.98
C LYS A 107 -15.21 -4.91 -2.52
N ILE A 108 -15.15 -4.65 -3.83
CA ILE A 108 -13.95 -4.27 -4.55
C ILE A 108 -14.08 -2.79 -4.93
N TYR A 109 -13.07 -2.01 -4.56
CA TYR A 109 -13.00 -0.58 -4.83
C TYR A 109 -11.86 -0.30 -5.80
N THR A 110 -12.00 0.70 -6.67
CA THR A 110 -10.84 1.32 -7.28
C THR A 110 -10.04 2.04 -6.20
N VAL A 111 -8.72 2.07 -6.31
CA VAL A 111 -7.86 2.60 -5.24
C VAL A 111 -6.74 3.45 -5.80
N LYS A 112 -6.39 4.48 -5.04
CA LYS A 112 -5.17 5.29 -5.21
C LYS A 112 -4.36 5.24 -3.94
N MET A 113 -3.03 5.26 -4.08
CA MET A 113 -2.09 5.30 -2.96
C MET A 113 -0.99 6.30 -3.21
N TRP A 114 -0.66 7.07 -2.19
CA TRP A 114 0.47 8.01 -2.21
C TRP A 114 0.99 8.23 -0.79
N LEU A 115 2.28 8.48 -0.69
CA LEU A 115 2.88 8.83 0.60
C LEU A 115 2.44 10.23 1.03
N GLU A 116 2.25 10.41 2.34
CA GLU A 116 1.95 11.72 2.91
C GLU A 116 3.11 12.69 2.63
N GLU A 117 2.78 13.92 2.25
CA GLU A 117 3.76 14.97 2.05
C GLU A 117 4.50 15.25 3.37
N GLY A 118 5.83 15.20 3.33
CA GLY A 118 6.68 15.42 4.50
C GLY A 118 6.71 14.28 5.52
N ASN A 119 6.00 13.17 5.29
CA ASN A 119 6.03 12.00 6.16
C ASN A 119 5.87 10.69 5.37
N ALA A 120 6.99 10.12 4.96
CA ALA A 120 7.03 8.87 4.20
C ALA A 120 6.65 7.62 5.03
N ASN A 121 6.38 7.76 6.32
CA ASN A 121 5.86 6.69 7.18
C ASN A 121 4.33 6.66 7.25
N LEU A 122 3.66 7.56 6.54
CA LEU A 122 2.22 7.56 6.36
C LEU A 122 1.87 7.35 4.88
N LEU A 123 0.99 6.39 4.63
CA LEU A 123 0.47 6.08 3.31
C LEU A 123 -1.01 6.45 3.26
N ASN A 124 -1.37 7.31 2.31
CA ASN A 124 -2.76 7.58 2.00
C ASN A 124 -3.28 6.49 1.08
N VAL A 125 -4.40 5.88 1.45
CA VAL A 125 -5.09 4.83 0.70
C VAL A 125 -6.52 5.30 0.48
N ARG A 126 -6.87 5.61 -0.77
CA ARG A 126 -8.18 6.14 -1.12
C ARG A 126 -8.94 5.17 -2.00
N GLY A 127 -10.06 4.65 -1.48
CA GLY A 127 -10.96 3.79 -2.21
C GLY A 127 -12.13 4.60 -2.80
N TYR A 128 -12.57 4.20 -4.00
CA TYR A 128 -13.64 4.88 -4.73
C TYR A 128 -14.77 3.92 -5.07
N VAL A 129 -16.01 4.42 -4.94
CA VAL A 129 -17.22 3.84 -5.53
C VAL A 129 -17.87 4.97 -6.34
N GLY A 130 -17.70 4.95 -7.66
CA GLY A 130 -18.10 6.09 -8.49
C GLY A 130 -17.44 7.40 -8.01
N PRO A 131 -18.22 8.49 -7.83
CA PRO A 131 -17.66 9.76 -7.36
C PRO A 131 -17.42 9.83 -5.85
N ILE A 132 -17.88 8.82 -5.09
CA ILE A 132 -17.74 8.77 -3.64
C ILE A 132 -16.42 8.12 -3.29
N PHE A 133 -15.66 8.72 -2.39
CA PHE A 133 -14.38 8.19 -1.95
C PHE A 133 -14.19 8.31 -0.44
N ARG A 134 -13.30 7.48 0.08
CA ARG A 134 -12.85 7.50 1.47
C ARG A 134 -11.35 7.29 1.52
N THR A 135 -10.66 8.10 2.29
CA THR A 135 -9.20 8.03 2.47
C THR A 135 -8.88 7.49 3.86
N GLN A 136 -8.05 6.45 3.89
CA GLN A 136 -7.45 5.91 5.11
C GLN A 136 -5.96 6.25 5.13
N LYS A 137 -5.39 6.30 6.32
CA LYS A 137 -3.93 6.42 6.49
C LYS A 137 -3.40 5.13 7.10
N TRP A 138 -2.45 4.52 6.40
CA TRP A 138 -1.71 3.36 6.90
C TRP A 138 -0.36 3.82 7.43
N VAL A 139 0.12 3.16 8.47
CA VAL A 139 1.36 3.51 9.16
C VAL A 139 2.44 2.49 8.83
N ARG A 140 3.61 2.98 8.40
CA ARG A 140 4.72 2.08 8.08
C ARG A 140 5.17 1.31 9.32
N VAL A 141 5.41 0.03 9.15
CA VAL A 141 6.04 -0.83 10.17
C VAL A 141 7.52 -0.50 10.20
N GLU A 142 8.01 -0.24 11.39
CA GLU A 142 9.46 -0.03 11.63
C GLU A 142 10.23 -1.35 11.72
#